data_bb9db0e565a35e52139dd2a8a9c4bba2
#
_entry.id   bb9db0e565a35e52139dd2a8a9c4bba2
#
_cell.length_a   1.000
_cell.length_b   1.000
_cell.length_c   1.000
_cell.angle_alpha   90.00
_cell.angle_beta   90.00
_cell.angle_gamma   90.00
#
_symmetry.space_group_name_H-M   'P 1'
#
loop_
_entity.id
_entity.type
_entity.pdbx_description
1 polymer ?
#
loop_
_entity_poly.entity_id
_entity_poly.type
_entity_poly.pdbx_seq_one_letter_code
_entity_poly.pdbx_strand_id
1 'polypeptide(L)'
;MPQQHRSDIELDPGPVQIQSRRVHFDVSDTPLHWIPGHPVASNVISFLNLILPAAERWFVATYDEALPLVKDPKLAEDMRGFIGQEGTHAEVHNKLLHDFMEARGIDPTPMLDQVEYVFTKVLAPSTSKDPKRRLNHLCDRLWFIAAI
;
A
#
# COMPACT_ATOMS: atom_id res chain seq x y z
N MET A 1 -3.79 -49.10 -0.91
CA MET A 1 -4.09 -47.88 -1.64
C MET A 1 -2.81 -47.06 -1.72
N PRO A 2 -2.25 -46.79 -2.91
CA PRO A 2 -1.01 -46.00 -3.03
C PRO A 2 -1.32 -44.54 -2.69
N GLN A 3 -0.51 -43.97 -1.79
CA GLN A 3 -0.47 -42.54 -1.53
C GLN A 3 0.00 -41.86 -2.82
N GLN A 4 -0.87 -41.04 -3.43
CA GLN A 4 -0.48 -40.10 -4.45
C GLN A 4 0.49 -39.11 -3.83
N HIS A 5 1.75 -39.15 -4.20
CA HIS A 5 2.71 -38.07 -4.02
C HIS A 5 2.08 -36.78 -4.54
N ARG A 6 1.89 -35.81 -3.67
CA ARG A 6 1.75 -34.44 -4.07
C ARG A 6 3.10 -34.02 -4.66
N SER A 7 3.26 -34.30 -5.95
CA SER A 7 4.38 -33.79 -6.71
C SER A 7 4.24 -32.28 -6.90
N ASP A 8 5.24 -31.58 -6.43
CA ASP A 8 5.84 -30.43 -7.08
C ASP A 8 4.86 -29.34 -7.51
N ILE A 9 4.38 -28.57 -6.54
CA ILE A 9 3.98 -27.20 -6.82
C ILE A 9 5.30 -26.49 -7.11
N GLU A 10 5.57 -26.27 -8.39
CA GLU A 10 6.63 -25.39 -8.86
C GLU A 10 6.33 -24.00 -8.29
N LEU A 11 7.02 -23.66 -7.18
CA LEU A 11 6.81 -22.41 -6.44
C LEU A 11 7.54 -21.22 -7.10
N ASP A 12 8.32 -21.50 -8.15
CA ASP A 12 8.99 -20.45 -8.93
C ASP A 12 8.20 -20.21 -10.24
N PRO A 13 7.42 -19.13 -10.33
CA PRO A 13 6.69 -18.77 -11.55
C PRO A 13 7.62 -18.31 -12.70
N GLY A 14 8.95 -18.41 -12.55
CA GLY A 14 9.93 -17.84 -13.45
C GLY A 14 10.09 -16.31 -13.23
N PRO A 15 10.72 -15.60 -14.18
CA PRO A 15 10.96 -14.17 -14.06
C PRO A 15 9.64 -13.40 -14.05
N VAL A 16 9.17 -13.06 -12.85
CA VAL A 16 7.98 -12.21 -12.66
C VAL A 16 8.37 -10.76 -12.86
N GLN A 17 7.62 -10.04 -13.69
CA GLN A 17 7.72 -8.60 -13.82
C GLN A 17 6.53 -7.93 -13.14
N ILE A 18 6.80 -7.08 -12.15
CA ILE A 18 5.76 -6.32 -11.45
C ILE A 18 5.27 -5.20 -12.37
N GLN A 19 3.96 -5.19 -12.66
CA GLN A 19 3.33 -4.18 -13.49
C GLN A 19 2.06 -3.65 -12.82
N SER A 20 1.90 -2.34 -12.81
CA SER A 20 0.66 -1.71 -12.34
C SER A 20 -0.49 -1.99 -13.32
N ARG A 21 -1.70 -2.20 -12.77
CA ARG A 21 -2.92 -2.36 -13.54
C ARG A 21 -3.93 -1.31 -13.12
N ARG A 22 -4.50 -0.60 -14.08
CA ARG A 22 -5.63 0.30 -13.81
C ARG A 22 -6.91 -0.52 -13.74
N VAL A 23 -7.56 -0.48 -12.60
CA VAL A 23 -8.86 -1.10 -12.36
C VAL A 23 -9.87 -0.03 -11.99
N HIS A 24 -11.12 -0.27 -12.31
CA HIS A 24 -12.24 0.60 -11.93
C HIS A 24 -13.30 -0.26 -11.24
N PHE A 25 -13.77 0.20 -10.09
CA PHE A 25 -14.84 -0.42 -9.34
C PHE A 25 -15.95 0.60 -9.13
N ASP A 26 -17.21 0.18 -9.31
CA ASP A 26 -18.37 0.92 -8.89
C ASP A 26 -18.82 0.40 -7.52
N VAL A 27 -18.82 1.28 -6.53
CA VAL A 27 -19.17 0.95 -5.14
C VAL A 27 -20.43 1.70 -4.66
N SER A 28 -21.12 2.39 -5.57
CA SER A 28 -22.30 3.21 -5.26
C SER A 28 -23.39 2.43 -4.53
N ASP A 29 -23.69 1.23 -4.99
CA ASP A 29 -24.72 0.34 -4.43
C ASP A 29 -24.21 -0.61 -3.34
N THR A 30 -22.93 -0.52 -2.97
CA THR A 30 -22.33 -1.40 -1.95
C THR A 30 -22.90 -1.05 -0.58
N PRO A 31 -23.46 -1.99 0.20
CA PRO A 31 -24.01 -1.68 1.52
C PRO A 31 -22.91 -1.30 2.51
N LEU A 32 -23.26 -0.56 3.59
CA LEU A 32 -22.29 -0.18 4.63
C LEU A 32 -21.58 -1.41 5.23
N HIS A 33 -22.35 -2.46 5.49
CA HIS A 33 -21.85 -3.76 5.93
C HIS A 33 -21.75 -4.71 4.73
N TRP A 34 -20.74 -4.50 3.91
CA TRP A 34 -20.58 -5.14 2.60
C TRP A 34 -20.07 -6.60 2.66
N ILE A 35 -19.60 -7.08 3.82
CA ILE A 35 -19.35 -8.50 4.04
C ILE A 35 -20.60 -9.12 4.67
N PRO A 36 -21.34 -9.98 3.94
CA PRO A 36 -22.60 -10.54 4.43
C PRO A 36 -22.42 -11.30 5.75
N GLY A 37 -23.24 -10.97 6.76
CA GLY A 37 -23.19 -11.60 8.08
C GLY A 37 -22.03 -11.16 8.98
N HIS A 38 -21.13 -10.30 8.50
CA HIS A 38 -19.94 -9.90 9.25
C HIS A 38 -19.76 -8.36 9.31
N PRO A 39 -20.63 -7.64 10.04
CA PRO A 39 -20.59 -6.17 10.10
C PRO A 39 -19.26 -5.64 10.71
N VAL A 40 -18.72 -6.35 11.71
CA VAL A 40 -17.43 -5.97 12.31
C VAL A 40 -16.29 -6.07 11.29
N ALA A 41 -16.24 -7.15 10.50
CA ALA A 41 -15.23 -7.29 9.44
C ALA A 41 -15.38 -6.20 8.37
N SER A 42 -16.60 -5.86 7.96
CA SER A 42 -16.86 -4.75 7.04
C SER A 42 -16.28 -3.43 7.57
N ASN A 43 -16.54 -3.13 8.85
CA ASN A 43 -16.05 -1.90 9.47
C ASN A 43 -14.52 -1.87 9.60
N VAL A 44 -13.89 -2.99 9.98
CA VAL A 44 -12.42 -3.08 10.10
C VAL A 44 -11.76 -2.83 8.75
N ILE A 45 -12.24 -3.48 7.68
CA ILE A 45 -11.64 -3.30 6.35
C ILE A 45 -11.96 -1.90 5.79
N SER A 46 -13.15 -1.35 6.04
CA SER A 46 -13.44 0.04 5.68
C SER A 46 -12.54 1.03 6.42
N PHE A 47 -12.20 0.76 7.69
CA PHE A 47 -11.23 1.56 8.44
C PHE A 47 -9.81 1.46 7.86
N LEU A 48 -9.37 0.27 7.43
CA LEU A 48 -8.09 0.13 6.73
C LEU A 48 -8.04 0.96 5.45
N ASN A 49 -9.14 1.02 4.70
CA ASN A 49 -9.22 1.88 3.50
C ASN A 49 -9.06 3.38 3.78
N LEU A 50 -9.27 3.86 5.01
CA LEU A 50 -8.95 5.23 5.40
C LEU A 50 -7.43 5.47 5.50
N ILE A 51 -6.66 4.43 5.80
CA ILE A 51 -5.22 4.50 6.03
C ILE A 51 -4.43 4.23 4.74
N LEU A 52 -4.88 3.26 3.94
CA LEU A 52 -4.14 2.72 2.79
C LEU A 52 -3.68 3.80 1.79
N PRO A 53 -4.50 4.75 1.33
CA PRO A 53 -4.05 5.73 0.35
C PRO A 53 -2.85 6.56 0.80
N ALA A 54 -2.82 6.96 2.07
CA ALA A 54 -1.71 7.72 2.63
C ALA A 54 -0.47 6.84 2.86
N ALA A 55 -0.67 5.60 3.33
CA ALA A 55 0.40 4.64 3.52
C ALA A 55 1.07 4.26 2.19
N GLU A 56 0.30 3.98 1.15
CA GLU A 56 0.79 3.62 -0.18
C GLU A 56 1.56 4.78 -0.83
N ARG A 57 1.08 6.02 -0.71
CA ARG A 57 1.84 7.21 -1.13
C ARG A 57 3.16 7.36 -0.37
N TRP A 58 3.16 7.04 0.91
CA TRP A 58 4.36 7.05 1.74
C TRP A 58 5.32 5.91 1.36
N PHE A 59 4.84 4.72 0.97
CA PHE A 59 5.66 3.65 0.40
C PHE A 59 6.34 4.13 -0.87
N VAL A 60 5.58 4.67 -1.82
CA VAL A 60 6.11 5.23 -3.07
C VAL A 60 7.24 6.22 -2.77
N ALA A 61 7.00 7.22 -1.92
CA ALA A 61 8.00 8.23 -1.58
C ALA A 61 9.25 7.63 -0.91
N THR A 62 9.10 6.59 -0.07
CA THR A 62 10.20 5.92 0.59
C THR A 62 11.04 5.10 -0.38
N TYR A 63 10.40 4.36 -1.29
CA TYR A 63 11.09 3.60 -2.32
C TYR A 63 11.77 4.50 -3.37
N ASP A 64 11.14 5.62 -3.75
CA ASP A 64 11.75 6.63 -4.64
C ASP A 64 13.03 7.23 -4.04
N GLU A 65 13.04 7.49 -2.72
CA GLU A 65 14.24 7.94 -2.01
C GLU A 65 15.34 6.87 -1.98
N ALA A 66 14.97 5.59 -1.86
CA ALA A 66 15.90 4.48 -1.79
C ALA A 66 16.44 4.07 -3.17
N LEU A 67 15.65 4.18 -4.23
CA LEU A 67 15.94 3.67 -5.57
C LEU A 67 17.33 4.09 -6.12
N PRO A 68 17.79 5.36 -5.97
CA PRO A 68 19.13 5.76 -6.42
C PRO A 68 20.30 5.08 -5.69
N LEU A 69 20.04 4.47 -4.54
CA LEU A 69 21.04 3.79 -3.71
C LEU A 69 21.17 2.30 -4.05
N VAL A 70 20.22 1.76 -4.79
CA VAL A 70 20.16 0.33 -5.17
C VAL A 70 21.13 0.09 -6.33
N LYS A 71 22.07 -0.85 -6.12
CA LYS A 71 23.10 -1.19 -7.12
C LYS A 71 22.70 -2.39 -7.99
N ASP A 72 21.88 -3.28 -7.46
CA ASP A 72 21.39 -4.43 -8.20
C ASP A 72 20.34 -3.98 -9.23
N PRO A 73 20.59 -4.20 -10.54
CA PRO A 73 19.69 -3.74 -11.60
C PRO A 73 18.33 -4.44 -11.57
N LYS A 74 18.30 -5.74 -11.17
CA LYS A 74 17.05 -6.50 -11.07
C LYS A 74 16.19 -5.98 -9.92
N LEU A 75 16.81 -5.76 -8.75
CA LEU A 75 16.12 -5.16 -7.61
C LEU A 75 15.61 -3.76 -7.94
N ALA A 76 16.40 -2.94 -8.65
CA ALA A 76 15.97 -1.60 -9.07
C ALA A 76 14.78 -1.65 -10.04
N GLU A 77 14.72 -2.64 -10.93
CA GLU A 77 13.57 -2.88 -11.82
C GLU A 77 12.34 -3.26 -11.02
N ASP A 78 12.44 -4.21 -10.10
CA ASP A 78 11.34 -4.66 -9.26
C ASP A 78 10.80 -3.53 -8.38
N MET A 79 11.68 -2.71 -7.81
CA MET A 79 11.29 -1.52 -7.04
C MET A 79 10.51 -0.52 -7.90
N ARG A 80 10.90 -0.26 -9.15
CA ARG A 80 10.12 0.62 -10.06
C ARG A 80 8.74 0.05 -10.34
N GLY A 81 8.66 -1.27 -10.56
CA GLY A 81 7.39 -1.97 -10.74
C GLY A 81 6.47 -1.82 -9.52
N PHE A 82 7.03 -2.00 -8.32
CA PHE A 82 6.32 -1.83 -7.06
C PHE A 82 5.85 -0.38 -6.84
N ILE A 83 6.73 0.60 -7.05
CA ILE A 83 6.39 2.04 -6.99
C ILE A 83 5.19 2.36 -7.89
N GLY A 84 5.21 1.85 -9.12
CA GLY A 84 4.08 2.02 -10.06
C GLY A 84 2.80 1.34 -9.59
N GLN A 85 2.91 0.16 -8.99
CA GLN A 85 1.78 -0.58 -8.43
C GLN A 85 1.16 0.18 -7.25
N GLU A 86 1.96 0.57 -6.26
CA GLU A 86 1.48 1.28 -5.07
C GLU A 86 0.90 2.66 -5.41
N GLY A 87 1.50 3.37 -6.38
CA GLY A 87 0.94 4.64 -6.85
C GLY A 87 -0.46 4.46 -7.45
N THR A 88 -0.67 3.41 -8.25
CA THR A 88 -1.97 3.07 -8.81
C THR A 88 -2.96 2.62 -7.74
N HIS A 89 -2.52 1.84 -6.74
CA HIS A 89 -3.34 1.41 -5.61
C HIS A 89 -3.82 2.62 -4.80
N ALA A 90 -2.92 3.55 -4.45
CA ALA A 90 -3.27 4.75 -3.72
C ALA A 90 -4.38 5.57 -4.41
N GLU A 91 -4.31 5.70 -5.75
CA GLU A 91 -5.35 6.39 -6.53
C GLU A 91 -6.69 5.66 -6.45
N VAL A 92 -6.68 4.32 -6.65
CA VAL A 92 -7.90 3.50 -6.64
C VAL A 92 -8.52 3.48 -5.24
N HIS A 93 -7.74 3.23 -4.19
CA HIS A 93 -8.23 3.24 -2.82
C HIS A 93 -8.80 4.59 -2.40
N ASN A 94 -8.12 5.68 -2.76
CA ASN A 94 -8.60 7.03 -2.45
C ASN A 94 -9.94 7.30 -3.13
N LYS A 95 -10.07 6.96 -4.42
CA LYS A 95 -11.32 7.16 -5.15
C LYS A 95 -12.45 6.30 -4.57
N LEU A 96 -12.20 5.00 -4.34
CA LEU A 96 -13.19 4.09 -3.76
C LEU A 96 -13.67 4.56 -2.39
N LEU A 97 -12.75 5.07 -1.55
CA LEU A 97 -13.07 5.59 -0.24
C LEU A 97 -14.03 6.78 -0.33
N HIS A 98 -13.70 7.77 -1.17
CA HIS A 98 -14.55 8.94 -1.36
C HIS A 98 -15.91 8.55 -1.94
N ASP A 99 -15.97 7.80 -3.03
CA ASP A 99 -17.22 7.35 -3.65
C ASP A 99 -18.10 6.58 -2.63
N PHE A 100 -17.48 5.70 -1.82
CA PHE A 100 -18.19 4.90 -0.82
C PHE A 100 -18.74 5.75 0.33
N MET A 101 -17.97 6.70 0.83
CA MET A 101 -18.36 7.54 1.96
C MET A 101 -19.37 8.62 1.55
N GLU A 102 -19.14 9.28 0.42
CA GLU A 102 -20.02 10.32 -0.12
C GLU A 102 -21.42 9.77 -0.42
N ALA A 103 -21.53 8.59 -1.03
CA ALA A 103 -22.81 7.91 -1.28
C ALA A 103 -23.63 7.67 0.00
N ARG A 104 -23.00 7.76 1.18
CA ARG A 104 -23.61 7.54 2.50
C ARG A 104 -23.71 8.81 3.34
N GLY A 105 -23.36 9.96 2.77
CA GLY A 105 -23.32 11.23 3.48
C GLY A 105 -22.31 11.29 4.62
N ILE A 106 -21.25 10.48 4.56
CA ILE A 106 -20.18 10.43 5.57
C ILE A 106 -19.01 11.27 5.05
N ASP A 107 -18.57 12.27 5.84
CA ASP A 107 -17.38 13.05 5.56
C ASP A 107 -16.14 12.38 6.18
N PRO A 108 -15.21 11.82 5.38
CA PRO A 108 -14.02 11.19 5.90
C PRO A 108 -12.89 12.17 6.24
N THR A 109 -13.00 13.44 5.85
CA THR A 109 -11.93 14.46 5.92
C THR A 109 -11.27 14.55 7.30
N PRO A 110 -12.02 14.63 8.43
CA PRO A 110 -11.37 14.78 9.74
C PRO A 110 -10.45 13.60 10.11
N MET A 111 -10.76 12.40 9.66
CA MET A 111 -9.92 11.22 9.88
C MET A 111 -8.75 11.19 8.90
N LEU A 112 -9.00 11.51 7.63
CA LEU A 112 -7.96 11.56 6.60
C LEU A 112 -6.87 12.58 6.95
N ASP A 113 -7.23 13.76 7.48
CA ASP A 113 -6.27 14.77 7.93
C ASP A 113 -5.34 14.23 9.03
N GLN A 114 -5.86 13.44 9.95
CA GLN A 114 -5.04 12.81 11.00
C GLN A 114 -4.09 11.74 10.43
N VAL A 115 -4.60 10.92 9.52
CA VAL A 115 -3.79 9.89 8.83
C VAL A 115 -2.69 10.56 8.00
N GLU A 116 -3.02 11.56 7.20
CA GLU A 116 -2.04 12.35 6.42
C GLU A 116 -0.98 13.00 7.32
N TYR A 117 -1.38 13.54 8.48
CA TYR A 117 -0.42 14.10 9.44
C TYR A 117 0.60 13.05 9.89
N VAL A 118 0.17 11.82 10.18
CA VAL A 118 1.08 10.74 10.58
C VAL A 118 2.12 10.47 9.48
N PHE A 119 1.68 10.25 8.24
CA PHE A 119 2.59 9.87 7.16
C PHE A 119 3.44 11.04 6.64
N THR A 120 2.91 12.29 6.68
CA THR A 120 3.63 13.45 6.14
C THR A 120 4.43 14.24 7.18
N LYS A 121 4.20 14.01 8.48
CA LYS A 121 4.88 14.73 9.55
C LYS A 121 5.64 13.79 10.49
N VAL A 122 4.97 12.75 11.02
CA VAL A 122 5.59 11.83 11.99
C VAL A 122 6.56 10.88 11.30
N LEU A 123 6.15 10.30 10.17
CA LEU A 123 6.94 9.36 9.36
C LEU A 123 7.63 10.03 8.17
N ALA A 124 7.71 11.37 8.16
CA ALA A 124 8.34 12.15 7.10
C ALA A 124 9.83 11.80 6.94
N PRO A 125 10.41 12.02 5.74
CA PRO A 125 11.84 11.91 5.54
C PRO A 125 12.64 12.75 6.52
N SER A 126 13.84 12.27 6.89
CA SER A 126 14.73 13.01 7.79
C SER A 126 15.22 14.31 7.17
N THR A 127 15.07 15.41 7.87
CA THR A 127 15.61 16.73 7.50
C THR A 127 17.06 16.96 7.99
N SER A 128 17.69 15.94 8.56
CA SER A 128 19.07 16.02 9.06
C SER A 128 20.05 16.37 7.95
N LYS A 129 21.02 17.24 8.25
CA LYS A 129 22.13 17.55 7.33
C LYS A 129 23.17 16.42 7.29
N ASP A 130 23.20 15.52 8.28
CA ASP A 130 24.10 14.39 8.35
C ASP A 130 23.63 13.25 7.41
N PRO A 131 24.41 12.88 6.38
CA PRO A 131 24.05 11.82 5.45
C PRO A 131 23.82 10.46 6.12
N LYS A 132 24.61 10.14 7.15
CA LYS A 132 24.47 8.87 7.87
C LYS A 132 23.14 8.78 8.62
N ARG A 133 22.73 9.87 9.25
CA ARG A 133 21.42 9.93 9.93
C ARG A 133 20.26 9.81 8.94
N ARG A 134 20.37 10.46 7.77
CA ARG A 134 19.33 10.31 6.72
C ARG A 134 19.24 8.86 6.22
N LEU A 135 20.39 8.23 5.97
CA LEU A 135 20.42 6.84 5.53
C LEU A 135 19.82 5.89 6.58
N ASN A 136 20.21 6.04 7.84
CA ASN A 136 19.63 5.20 8.92
C ASN A 136 18.12 5.37 8.97
N HIS A 137 17.62 6.60 8.95
CA HIS A 137 16.18 6.86 8.97
C HIS A 137 15.45 6.31 7.72
N LEU A 138 16.09 6.33 6.55
CA LEU A 138 15.55 5.65 5.37
C LEU A 138 15.48 4.14 5.58
N CYS A 139 16.54 3.54 6.13
CA CYS A 139 16.54 2.11 6.48
C CYS A 139 15.43 1.76 7.49
N ASP A 140 15.20 2.59 8.50
CA ASP A 140 14.14 2.38 9.48
C ASP A 140 12.75 2.39 8.82
N ARG A 141 12.50 3.31 7.87
CA ARG A 141 11.26 3.36 7.10
C ARG A 141 11.08 2.13 6.21
N LEU A 142 12.13 1.70 5.52
CA LEU A 142 12.10 0.49 4.70
C LEU A 142 11.85 -0.76 5.55
N TRP A 143 12.45 -0.84 6.73
CA TRP A 143 12.20 -1.89 7.70
C TRP A 143 10.74 -1.91 8.16
N PHE A 144 10.19 -0.74 8.46
CA PHE A 144 8.79 -0.63 8.85
C PHE A 144 7.85 -1.13 7.76
N ILE A 145 8.10 -0.74 6.49
CA ILE A 145 7.31 -1.22 5.34
C ILE A 145 7.39 -2.76 5.21
N ALA A 146 8.58 -3.34 5.42
CA ALA A 146 8.77 -4.78 5.33
C ALA A 146 8.11 -5.56 6.49
N ALA A 147 7.75 -4.89 7.58
CA ALA A 147 7.18 -5.52 8.78
C ALA A 147 5.64 -5.52 8.81
N ILE A 148 4.98 -4.78 7.93
CA ILE A 148 3.52 -4.65 7.85
C ILE A 148 2.95 -5.38 6.66
#